data_cb9237e748ccc70f2a0f4d8d2a51a480
#
_entry.id   cb9237e748ccc70f2a0f4d8d2a51a480
#
_cell.length_a   1.000
_cell.length_b   1.000
_cell.length_c   1.000
_cell.angle_alpha   90.00
_cell.angle_beta   90.00
_cell.angle_gamma   90.00
#
_symmetry.space_group_name_H-M   'P 1'
#
loop_
_entity.id
_entity.type
_entity.pdbx_description
1 polymer ?
#
loop_
_entity_poly.entity_id
_entity_poly.type
_entity_poly.pdbx_seq_one_letter_code
_entity_poly.pdbx_strand_id
1 'polypeptide(L)'
;MSVLNFLSEETFNEQMDKANQYLKYIAAGVGVGYTPKSFAEIQQQVRAGRHKELFSVGDQIICTRNNVQIVWDIIGMDIDTPSDPQYTHSLTLLMHEPYDFIQFGAPQAMYYAETELAAGTYNVTPKNGWSGGMGNGKTYQFTLTKPVPAGGQIVWNGAWDKDPLNYKINTYSGPTSTAVIETVVPTEGSEGTALATINHPHRMCYGSNNYKESAIRQLINSDKAAGSVWTPQTNYDRPPNWNTSKAGFLNGLDADFLSAIGKTKKKTVRCRLIDTGVDETNDKFFLLSRSEFYTGNEYSDVDEGTPYPYFANYSDYTSPNTGADKNRIKYKNGAPQWWWGRTPTSGHANYVRHVHTTGQLGYSGASDTYGGVLACNII
;
A
#
# COMPACT_ATOMS: atom_id res chain seq x y z
N MET A 1 -26.08 32.68 48.52
CA MET A 1 -25.83 31.27 48.12
C MET A 1 -24.91 31.32 46.92
N SER A 2 -23.67 30.89 47.09
CA SER A 2 -22.72 30.81 45.96
C SER A 2 -23.11 29.61 45.13
N VAL A 3 -23.41 29.82 43.87
CA VAL A 3 -23.60 28.75 42.89
C VAL A 3 -22.22 28.16 42.60
N LEU A 4 -21.95 26.95 43.06
CA LEU A 4 -20.80 26.18 42.65
C LEU A 4 -21.04 25.77 41.18
N ASN A 5 -20.39 26.48 40.27
CA ASN A 5 -20.30 26.04 38.86
C ASN A 5 -19.36 24.86 38.79
N PHE A 6 -19.91 23.67 38.62
CA PHE A 6 -19.12 22.48 38.22
C PHE A 6 -18.75 22.63 36.75
N LEU A 7 -17.48 22.48 36.45
CA LEU A 7 -17.01 22.34 35.06
C LEU A 7 -17.67 21.09 34.47
N SER A 8 -18.07 21.15 33.18
CA SER A 8 -18.48 19.96 32.49
C SER A 8 -17.31 18.99 32.41
N GLU A 9 -17.60 17.69 32.32
CA GLU A 9 -16.55 16.65 32.15
C GLU A 9 -15.66 16.96 30.94
N GLU A 10 -16.22 17.45 29.85
CA GLU A 10 -15.49 17.87 28.65
C GLU A 10 -14.53 19.01 28.96
N THR A 11 -14.97 20.07 29.64
CA THR A 11 -14.12 21.19 30.02
C THR A 11 -13.03 20.77 31.00
N PHE A 12 -13.33 19.85 31.92
CA PHE A 12 -12.34 19.31 32.86
C PHE A 12 -11.26 18.53 32.12
N ASN A 13 -11.65 17.66 31.16
CA ASN A 13 -10.73 16.86 30.37
C ASN A 13 -9.85 17.76 29.49
N GLU A 14 -10.39 18.79 28.85
CA GLU A 14 -9.59 19.77 28.09
C GLU A 14 -8.54 20.47 28.96
N GLN A 15 -8.90 20.86 30.18
CA GLN A 15 -7.96 21.52 31.10
C GLN A 15 -6.89 20.54 31.58
N MET A 16 -7.25 19.31 31.85
CA MET A 16 -6.30 18.25 32.23
C MET A 16 -5.32 17.93 31.10
N ASP A 17 -5.79 17.90 29.86
CA ASP A 17 -4.93 17.68 28.70
C ASP A 17 -3.94 18.83 28.51
N LYS A 18 -4.37 20.08 28.66
CA LYS A 18 -3.46 21.24 28.63
C LYS A 18 -2.44 21.19 29.77
N ALA A 19 -2.86 20.86 30.98
CA ALA A 19 -1.95 20.70 32.11
C ALA A 19 -0.91 19.60 31.88
N ASN A 20 -1.32 18.47 31.35
CA ASN A 20 -0.43 17.37 31.00
C ASN A 20 0.56 17.78 29.90
N GLN A 21 0.12 18.56 28.91
CA GLN A 21 0.98 19.09 27.87
C GLN A 21 2.04 20.05 28.44
N TYR A 22 1.67 20.92 29.37
CA TYR A 22 2.63 21.81 30.03
C TYR A 22 3.66 21.04 30.88
N LEU A 23 3.23 19.96 31.56
CA LEU A 23 4.14 19.08 32.27
C LEU A 23 5.13 18.40 31.35
N LYS A 24 4.69 17.96 30.15
CA LYS A 24 5.59 17.40 29.13
C LYS A 24 6.63 18.42 28.67
N TYR A 25 6.25 19.67 28.42
CA TYR A 25 7.20 20.73 28.03
C TYR A 25 8.25 21.01 29.12
N ILE A 26 7.82 21.03 30.37
CA ILE A 26 8.74 21.20 31.50
C ILE A 26 9.71 20.03 31.60
N ALA A 27 9.21 18.79 31.48
CA ALA A 27 10.02 17.58 31.53
C ALA A 27 11.02 17.55 30.37
N ALA A 28 10.62 17.99 29.18
CA ALA A 28 11.50 18.09 28.02
C ALA A 28 12.55 19.22 28.13
N GLY A 29 12.44 20.11 29.14
CA GLY A 29 13.33 21.25 29.30
C GLY A 29 13.19 22.32 28.22
N VAL A 30 12.06 22.37 27.51
CA VAL A 30 11.79 23.31 26.41
C VAL A 30 10.92 24.49 26.83
N GLY A 31 10.49 24.51 28.09
CA GLY A 31 9.65 25.58 28.67
C GLY A 31 8.15 25.34 28.45
N VAL A 32 7.35 26.03 29.29
CA VAL A 32 5.89 25.95 29.23
C VAL A 32 5.39 26.63 27.95
N GLY A 33 4.56 25.93 27.18
CA GLY A 33 3.97 26.48 25.96
C GLY A 33 4.87 26.40 24.73
N TYR A 34 5.95 25.64 24.80
CA TYR A 34 6.78 25.40 23.62
C TYR A 34 5.96 24.66 22.51
N THR A 35 6.00 25.26 21.34
CA THR A 35 5.46 24.65 20.13
C THR A 35 6.55 24.64 19.07
N PRO A 36 6.90 23.50 18.49
CA PRO A 36 7.90 23.45 17.43
C PRO A 36 7.51 24.40 16.28
N LYS A 37 8.47 25.22 15.84
CA LYS A 37 8.25 26.22 14.80
C LYS A 37 8.57 25.72 13.40
N SER A 38 9.25 24.56 13.31
CA SER A 38 9.67 23.98 12.05
C SER A 38 9.79 22.46 12.14
N PHE A 39 9.79 21.80 10.99
CA PHE A 39 10.07 20.36 10.93
C PHE A 39 11.49 20.02 11.38
N ALA A 40 12.44 20.93 11.18
CA ALA A 40 13.81 20.75 11.67
C ALA A 40 13.87 20.70 13.20
N GLU A 41 13.08 21.55 13.90
CA GLU A 41 12.97 21.47 15.36
C GLU A 41 12.33 20.17 15.82
N ILE A 42 11.25 19.70 15.17
CA ILE A 42 10.65 18.39 15.46
C ILE A 42 11.68 17.30 15.28
N GLN A 43 12.40 17.30 14.17
CA GLN A 43 13.46 16.33 13.88
C GLN A 43 14.54 16.34 14.95
N GLN A 44 14.98 17.50 15.40
CA GLN A 44 15.95 17.64 16.48
C GLN A 44 15.45 16.99 17.77
N GLN A 45 14.19 17.20 18.13
CA GLN A 45 13.60 16.58 19.34
C GLN A 45 13.48 15.06 19.20
N VAL A 46 13.13 14.57 18.01
CA VAL A 46 13.11 13.14 17.72
C VAL A 46 14.51 12.54 17.88
N ARG A 47 15.52 13.14 17.25
CA ARG A 47 16.92 12.68 17.36
C ARG A 47 17.47 12.69 18.78
N ALA A 48 17.00 13.63 19.59
CA ALA A 48 17.35 13.74 21.00
C ALA A 48 16.57 12.76 21.92
N GLY A 49 15.63 11.98 21.37
CA GLY A 49 14.77 11.07 22.14
C GLY A 49 13.69 11.76 22.97
N ARG A 50 13.47 13.06 22.79
CA ARG A 50 12.54 13.86 23.61
C ARG A 50 11.14 14.00 23.01
N HIS A 51 10.89 13.44 21.84
CA HIS A 51 9.60 13.53 21.16
C HIS A 51 8.45 12.92 21.96
N LYS A 52 8.71 11.87 22.78
CA LYS A 52 7.70 11.28 23.67
C LYS A 52 7.23 12.19 24.81
N GLU A 53 8.02 13.20 25.12
CA GLU A 53 7.69 14.20 26.14
C GLU A 53 6.87 15.35 25.54
N LEU A 54 7.00 15.57 24.22
CA LEU A 54 6.37 16.67 23.49
C LEU A 54 5.07 16.29 22.78
N PHE A 55 4.99 15.06 22.29
CA PHE A 55 3.88 14.60 21.47
C PHE A 55 3.14 13.42 22.10
N SER A 56 1.91 13.26 21.69
CA SER A 56 1.05 12.11 21.99
C SER A 56 0.61 11.41 20.73
N VAL A 57 0.31 10.13 20.84
CA VAL A 57 -0.34 9.38 19.74
C VAL A 57 -1.72 9.99 19.52
N GLY A 58 -2.02 10.32 18.25
CA GLY A 58 -3.22 11.04 17.85
C GLY A 58 -3.03 12.55 17.64
N ASP A 59 -1.91 13.14 18.09
CA ASP A 59 -1.58 14.53 17.74
C ASP A 59 -1.37 14.63 16.22
N GLN A 60 -1.56 15.85 15.69
CA GLN A 60 -1.51 16.08 14.26
C GLN A 60 -0.37 17.02 13.87
N ILE A 61 0.24 16.70 12.73
CA ILE A 61 1.25 17.54 12.07
C ILE A 61 0.71 17.89 10.68
N ILE A 62 0.91 19.12 10.25
CA ILE A 62 0.41 19.60 8.95
C ILE A 62 1.60 20.03 8.10
N CYS A 63 1.66 19.50 6.87
CA CYS A 63 2.54 20.00 5.82
C CYS A 63 1.73 20.42 4.59
N THR A 64 2.39 20.88 3.53
CA THR A 64 1.74 21.21 2.27
C THR A 64 2.32 20.40 1.10
N ARG A 65 1.49 20.18 0.08
CA ARG A 65 1.93 19.71 -1.22
C ARG A 65 1.19 20.50 -2.29
N ASN A 66 1.92 21.19 -3.17
CA ASN A 66 1.34 22.09 -4.16
C ASN A 66 0.35 23.10 -3.55
N ASN A 67 0.70 23.66 -2.39
CA ASN A 67 -0.13 24.58 -1.58
C ASN A 67 -1.43 23.97 -1.01
N VAL A 68 -1.61 22.65 -1.08
CA VAL A 68 -2.71 21.94 -0.44
C VAL A 68 -2.22 21.34 0.87
N GLN A 69 -2.94 21.56 1.96
CA GLN A 69 -2.60 21.00 3.27
C GLN A 69 -2.79 19.50 3.29
N ILE A 70 -1.84 18.83 3.92
CA ILE A 70 -1.90 17.41 4.27
C ILE A 70 -1.76 17.29 5.78
N VAL A 71 -2.76 16.69 6.40
CA VAL A 71 -2.78 16.41 7.84
C VAL A 71 -2.24 14.99 8.06
N TRP A 72 -1.35 14.87 9.05
CA TRP A 72 -0.72 13.62 9.48
C TRP A 72 -1.04 13.37 10.94
N ASP A 73 -1.55 12.19 11.24
CA ASP A 73 -1.75 11.70 12.60
C ASP A 73 -0.46 11.06 13.11
N ILE A 74 -0.02 11.36 14.32
CA ILE A 74 1.07 10.66 14.99
C ILE A 74 0.53 9.29 15.42
N ILE A 75 1.07 8.21 14.87
CA ILE A 75 0.57 6.86 15.12
C ILE A 75 1.48 6.02 16.01
N GLY A 76 2.75 6.40 16.13
CA GLY A 76 3.73 5.69 16.93
C GLY A 76 5.00 6.49 17.17
N MET A 77 5.73 6.11 18.22
CA MET A 77 7.00 6.70 18.61
C MET A 77 7.99 5.59 18.94
N ASP A 78 9.14 5.58 18.27
CA ASP A 78 10.16 4.52 18.40
C ASP A 78 9.64 3.10 18.11
N ILE A 79 8.65 3.00 17.21
CA ILE A 79 8.12 1.72 16.73
C ILE A 79 8.93 1.24 15.51
N ASP A 80 9.29 2.17 14.64
CA ASP A 80 9.97 1.88 13.38
C ASP A 80 11.49 1.98 13.50
N THR A 81 12.18 1.17 12.71
CA THR A 81 13.65 1.19 12.63
C THR A 81 14.10 2.11 11.49
N PRO A 82 14.82 3.21 11.79
CA PRO A 82 15.49 3.99 10.76
C PRO A 82 16.42 3.15 9.88
N SER A 83 16.50 3.47 8.59
CA SER A 83 17.44 2.77 7.69
C SER A 83 18.89 3.15 7.95
N ASP A 84 19.12 4.38 8.40
CA ASP A 84 20.43 4.88 8.79
C ASP A 84 20.68 4.49 10.25
N PRO A 85 21.69 3.66 10.54
CA PRO A 85 21.96 3.13 11.89
C PRO A 85 22.45 4.19 12.89
N GLN A 86 22.82 5.39 12.44
CA GLN A 86 23.17 6.48 13.34
C GLN A 86 21.95 7.03 14.11
N TYR A 87 20.75 6.78 13.63
CA TYR A 87 19.50 7.23 14.24
C TYR A 87 18.80 6.04 14.90
N THR A 88 18.32 6.25 16.12
CA THR A 88 17.64 5.22 16.92
C THR A 88 16.21 5.58 17.29
N HIS A 89 15.80 6.81 16.98
CA HIS A 89 14.48 7.33 17.30
C HIS A 89 13.66 7.59 16.04
N SER A 90 12.35 7.42 16.13
CA SER A 90 11.41 7.66 15.05
C SER A 90 10.08 8.20 15.56
N LEU A 91 9.51 9.15 14.84
CA LEU A 91 8.15 9.64 15.03
C LEU A 91 7.33 9.28 13.80
N THR A 92 6.45 8.28 13.95
CA THR A 92 5.69 7.73 12.82
C THR A 92 4.42 8.50 12.61
N LEU A 93 4.24 8.94 11.38
CA LEU A 93 3.11 9.71 10.89
C LEU A 93 2.30 8.88 9.89
N LEU A 94 0.98 9.04 9.92
CA LEU A 94 0.04 8.44 8.97
C LEU A 94 -0.88 9.53 8.42
N MET A 95 -1.14 9.55 7.14
CA MET A 95 -2.12 10.48 6.56
C MET A 95 -3.48 10.36 7.25
N HIS A 96 -4.04 11.52 7.62
CA HIS A 96 -5.38 11.60 8.19
C HIS A 96 -6.44 11.21 7.17
N GLU A 97 -6.28 11.68 5.93
CA GLU A 97 -7.11 11.36 4.77
C GLU A 97 -6.30 10.66 3.67
N PRO A 98 -6.91 9.82 2.83
CA PRO A 98 -6.24 9.31 1.65
C PRO A 98 -5.72 10.44 0.75
N TYR A 99 -4.46 10.35 0.34
CA TYR A 99 -3.84 11.30 -0.59
C TYR A 99 -4.62 11.36 -1.90
N ASP A 100 -4.82 10.19 -2.51
CA ASP A 100 -5.50 10.02 -3.77
C ASP A 100 -6.00 8.58 -3.90
N PHE A 101 -6.75 8.28 -4.96
CA PHE A 101 -7.17 6.92 -5.31
C PHE A 101 -6.21 6.37 -6.36
N ILE A 102 -5.57 5.24 -6.05
CA ILE A 102 -4.39 4.75 -6.75
C ILE A 102 -4.52 3.24 -6.98
N GLN A 103 -4.19 2.77 -8.18
CA GLN A 103 -3.93 1.35 -8.44
C GLN A 103 -2.63 0.95 -7.74
N PHE A 104 -2.65 -0.20 -7.07
CA PHE A 104 -1.45 -0.79 -6.46
C PHE A 104 -0.47 -1.26 -7.55
N GLY A 105 -1.00 -1.92 -8.58
CA GLY A 105 -0.28 -2.35 -9.77
C GLY A 105 -1.19 -2.36 -11.00
N ALA A 106 -0.63 -2.35 -12.20
CA ALA A 106 -1.42 -2.40 -13.42
C ALA A 106 -2.05 -3.79 -13.61
N PRO A 107 -3.27 -3.88 -14.18
CA PRO A 107 -3.76 -5.15 -14.68
C PRO A 107 -2.87 -5.62 -15.83
N GLN A 108 -2.61 -6.92 -15.90
CA GLN A 108 -1.74 -7.50 -16.91
C GLN A 108 -2.45 -8.64 -17.64
N ALA A 109 -2.08 -8.86 -18.91
CA ALA A 109 -2.54 -10.03 -19.65
C ALA A 109 -1.93 -11.30 -19.05
N MET A 110 -2.63 -12.41 -19.22
CA MET A 110 -2.14 -13.71 -18.75
C MET A 110 -0.91 -14.16 -19.52
N TYR A 111 -0.80 -13.76 -20.79
CA TYR A 111 0.36 -14.01 -21.63
C TYR A 111 0.73 -12.73 -22.39
N TYR A 112 2.01 -12.43 -22.37
CA TYR A 112 2.61 -11.33 -23.12
C TYR A 112 3.55 -11.93 -24.18
N ALA A 113 3.27 -11.67 -25.45
CA ALA A 113 4.08 -12.18 -26.56
C ALA A 113 5.41 -11.40 -26.62
N GLU A 114 6.52 -12.03 -26.25
CA GLU A 114 7.86 -11.42 -26.38
C GLU A 114 8.31 -11.33 -27.85
N THR A 115 7.87 -12.28 -28.63
CA THR A 115 8.06 -12.36 -30.08
C THR A 115 6.71 -12.51 -30.76
N GLU A 116 6.67 -12.28 -32.06
CA GLU A 116 5.45 -12.51 -32.84
C GLU A 116 5.03 -13.98 -32.74
N LEU A 117 3.75 -14.21 -32.46
CA LEU A 117 3.12 -15.52 -32.52
C LEU A 117 2.19 -15.58 -33.72
N ALA A 118 2.36 -16.56 -34.60
CA ALA A 118 1.47 -16.82 -35.71
C ALA A 118 0.09 -17.31 -35.22
N ALA A 119 -0.92 -17.27 -36.05
CA ALA A 119 -2.18 -17.98 -35.78
C ALA A 119 -1.89 -19.49 -35.65
N GLY A 120 -2.51 -20.16 -34.67
CA GLY A 120 -2.24 -21.59 -34.42
C GLY A 120 -2.53 -21.98 -32.96
N THR A 121 -2.31 -23.28 -32.67
CA THR A 121 -2.51 -23.82 -31.33
C THR A 121 -1.20 -23.80 -30.54
N TYR A 122 -1.29 -23.34 -29.29
CA TYR A 122 -0.18 -23.21 -28.37
C TYR A 122 -0.52 -23.83 -27.03
N ASN A 123 0.50 -24.23 -26.29
CA ASN A 123 0.35 -24.65 -24.91
C ASN A 123 1.36 -23.95 -23.99
N VAL A 124 1.01 -23.85 -22.71
CA VAL A 124 1.86 -23.24 -21.69
C VAL A 124 1.60 -23.91 -20.34
N THR A 125 2.64 -24.08 -19.55
CA THR A 125 2.54 -24.55 -18.17
C THR A 125 2.78 -23.38 -17.23
N PRO A 126 1.72 -22.76 -16.66
CA PRO A 126 1.87 -21.66 -15.72
C PRO A 126 2.57 -22.11 -14.44
N LYS A 127 3.31 -21.21 -13.81
CA LYS A 127 3.83 -21.45 -12.47
C LYS A 127 2.72 -21.37 -11.42
N ASN A 128 2.93 -22.04 -10.28
CA ASN A 128 2.08 -21.92 -9.11
C ASN A 128 1.85 -20.43 -8.74
N GLY A 129 0.63 -20.12 -8.38
CA GLY A 129 0.26 -18.76 -8.02
C GLY A 129 -0.15 -17.85 -9.18
N TRP A 130 -0.10 -18.36 -10.39
CA TRP A 130 -0.64 -17.70 -11.57
C TRP A 130 -2.16 -17.78 -11.53
N SER A 131 -2.85 -16.69 -11.27
CA SER A 131 -4.28 -16.55 -11.09
C SER A 131 -5.03 -17.84 -10.66
N GLY A 132 -5.22 -18.01 -9.40
CA GLY A 132 -6.15 -18.98 -8.82
C GLY A 132 -6.02 -20.40 -9.35
N GLY A 133 -6.92 -20.83 -10.22
CA GLY A 133 -7.05 -22.21 -10.68
C GLY A 133 -6.01 -22.70 -11.67
N MET A 134 -5.32 -21.82 -12.38
CA MET A 134 -4.39 -22.20 -13.47
C MET A 134 -2.94 -22.40 -13.03
N GLY A 135 -2.61 -22.39 -11.78
CA GLY A 135 -1.23 -22.33 -11.33
C GLY A 135 -0.57 -23.61 -10.87
N ASN A 136 -1.18 -24.77 -11.01
CA ASN A 136 -0.75 -25.99 -10.32
C ASN A 136 0.16 -26.90 -11.16
N GLY A 137 1.01 -26.34 -12.02
CA GLY A 137 1.90 -27.14 -12.88
C GLY A 137 1.19 -27.90 -14.00
N LYS A 138 -0.11 -27.65 -14.18
CA LYS A 138 -0.86 -28.20 -15.30
C LYS A 138 -0.56 -27.43 -16.57
N THR A 139 -0.59 -28.10 -17.70
CA THR A 139 -0.43 -27.50 -19.01
C THR A 139 -1.80 -27.15 -19.59
N TYR A 140 -1.90 -25.97 -20.14
CA TYR A 140 -3.11 -25.44 -20.78
C TYR A 140 -2.83 -25.10 -22.23
N GLN A 141 -3.77 -25.47 -23.10
CA GLN A 141 -3.71 -25.18 -24.52
C GLN A 141 -4.77 -24.17 -24.93
N PHE A 142 -4.46 -23.38 -25.95
CA PHE A 142 -5.35 -22.39 -26.53
C PHE A 142 -5.02 -22.18 -28.02
N THR A 143 -5.98 -21.67 -28.76
CA THR A 143 -5.80 -21.39 -30.19
C THR A 143 -5.90 -19.91 -30.47
N LEU A 144 -4.89 -19.38 -31.17
CA LEU A 144 -4.93 -18.02 -31.74
C LEU A 144 -5.54 -18.07 -33.12
N THR A 145 -6.56 -17.26 -33.35
CA THR A 145 -7.24 -17.16 -34.66
C THR A 145 -6.55 -16.19 -35.60
N LYS A 146 -5.69 -15.32 -35.06
CA LYS A 146 -4.90 -14.33 -35.80
C LYS A 146 -3.51 -14.18 -35.18
N PRO A 147 -2.53 -13.63 -35.93
CA PRO A 147 -1.21 -13.37 -35.38
C PRO A 147 -1.26 -12.38 -34.22
N VAL A 148 -0.40 -12.59 -33.22
CA VAL A 148 -0.16 -11.67 -32.11
C VAL A 148 1.23 -11.10 -32.28
N PRO A 149 1.38 -9.79 -32.53
CA PRO A 149 2.70 -9.20 -32.71
C PRO A 149 3.50 -9.18 -31.40
N ALA A 150 4.82 -9.03 -31.50
CA ALA A 150 5.66 -8.82 -30.35
C ALA A 150 5.12 -7.63 -29.52
N GLY A 151 5.08 -7.79 -28.19
CA GLY A 151 4.44 -6.83 -27.29
C GLY A 151 2.93 -6.94 -27.20
N GLY A 152 2.29 -7.78 -28.01
CA GLY A 152 0.86 -8.02 -27.95
C GLY A 152 0.45 -8.86 -26.75
N GLN A 153 -0.80 -8.77 -26.34
CA GLN A 153 -1.34 -9.45 -25.18
C GLN A 153 -2.43 -10.43 -25.53
N ILE A 154 -2.34 -11.60 -24.93
CA ILE A 154 -3.36 -12.65 -24.98
C ILE A 154 -4.03 -12.69 -23.62
N VAL A 155 -5.31 -12.41 -23.56
CA VAL A 155 -6.11 -12.48 -22.34
C VAL A 155 -6.80 -13.85 -22.29
N TRP A 156 -6.68 -14.54 -21.20
CA TRP A 156 -7.32 -15.81 -20.97
C TRP A 156 -8.67 -15.62 -20.29
N ASN A 157 -9.72 -15.89 -21.01
CA ASN A 157 -11.07 -15.90 -20.46
C ASN A 157 -11.22 -17.13 -19.55
N GLY A 158 -11.70 -16.91 -18.35
CA GLY A 158 -11.91 -18.00 -17.40
C GLY A 158 -10.69 -18.40 -16.57
N ALA A 159 -9.60 -17.65 -16.64
CA ALA A 159 -8.37 -17.94 -15.88
C ALA A 159 -8.39 -17.36 -14.44
N TRP A 160 -9.55 -17.30 -13.84
CA TRP A 160 -9.70 -16.73 -12.51
C TRP A 160 -10.17 -17.78 -11.49
N ASP A 161 -9.51 -17.79 -10.33
CA ASP A 161 -9.82 -18.62 -9.17
C ASP A 161 -9.96 -20.13 -9.51
N LYS A 162 -10.86 -20.82 -8.86
CA LYS A 162 -11.01 -22.28 -8.94
C LYS A 162 -11.84 -22.76 -10.10
N ASP A 163 -12.53 -21.86 -10.78
CA ASP A 163 -13.37 -22.17 -11.94
C ASP A 163 -13.02 -21.28 -13.13
N PRO A 164 -11.99 -21.65 -13.92
CA PRO A 164 -11.51 -20.84 -15.03
C PRO A 164 -12.55 -20.62 -16.13
N LEU A 165 -13.59 -21.43 -16.22
CA LEU A 165 -14.56 -21.35 -17.32
C LEU A 165 -15.66 -20.31 -17.09
N ASN A 166 -15.86 -19.85 -15.86
CA ASN A 166 -16.96 -18.97 -15.50
C ASN A 166 -16.60 -17.50 -15.39
N TYR A 167 -15.32 -17.15 -15.36
CA TYR A 167 -14.89 -15.77 -15.23
C TYR A 167 -14.65 -15.09 -16.57
N LYS A 168 -15.44 -14.10 -16.89
CA LYS A 168 -15.25 -13.27 -18.08
C LYS A 168 -14.49 -12.00 -17.70
N ILE A 169 -13.31 -11.81 -18.28
CA ILE A 169 -12.61 -10.54 -18.22
C ILE A 169 -13.34 -9.56 -19.16
N ASN A 170 -14.48 -9.04 -18.72
CA ASN A 170 -15.33 -8.20 -19.56
C ASN A 170 -14.86 -6.74 -19.66
N THR A 171 -13.96 -6.30 -18.78
CA THR A 171 -13.54 -4.90 -18.72
C THR A 171 -12.05 -4.81 -18.44
N TYR A 172 -11.26 -5.12 -19.43
CA TYR A 172 -9.85 -4.77 -19.36
C TYR A 172 -9.72 -3.28 -19.68
N SER A 173 -9.63 -2.47 -18.64
CA SER A 173 -9.39 -1.02 -18.72
C SER A 173 -7.92 -0.65 -18.49
N GLY A 174 -7.01 -1.52 -18.86
CA GLY A 174 -5.59 -1.27 -18.71
C GLY A 174 -5.09 -0.18 -19.67
N PRO A 175 -3.89 0.37 -19.42
CA PRO A 175 -3.30 1.35 -20.34
C PRO A 175 -3.20 0.76 -21.75
N THR A 176 -3.53 1.57 -22.73
CA THR A 176 -3.61 1.21 -24.15
C THR A 176 -2.24 1.04 -24.83
N SER A 177 -1.13 1.15 -24.10
CA SER A 177 0.21 1.04 -24.67
C SER A 177 0.52 -0.34 -25.24
N THR A 178 -0.23 -1.36 -24.82
CA THR A 178 -0.15 -2.70 -25.40
C THR A 178 -1.56 -3.21 -25.60
N ALA A 179 -1.99 -3.30 -26.85
CA ALA A 179 -3.34 -3.74 -27.17
C ALA A 179 -3.54 -5.21 -26.79
N VAL A 180 -4.70 -5.53 -26.20
CA VAL A 180 -5.20 -6.91 -26.16
C VAL A 180 -5.50 -7.31 -27.58
N ILE A 181 -4.76 -8.26 -28.10
CA ILE A 181 -4.90 -8.71 -29.50
C ILE A 181 -5.98 -9.77 -29.59
N GLU A 182 -6.00 -10.70 -28.66
CA GLU A 182 -6.96 -11.79 -28.66
C GLU A 182 -7.32 -12.21 -27.24
N THR A 183 -8.58 -12.63 -27.08
CA THR A 183 -9.06 -13.29 -25.86
C THR A 183 -9.31 -14.75 -26.20
N VAL A 184 -8.64 -15.63 -25.49
CA VAL A 184 -8.73 -17.08 -25.69
C VAL A 184 -9.37 -17.77 -24.49
N VAL A 185 -9.93 -18.96 -24.71
CA VAL A 185 -10.41 -19.84 -23.63
C VAL A 185 -9.45 -21.02 -23.54
N PRO A 186 -8.52 -21.00 -22.57
CA PRO A 186 -7.60 -22.13 -22.41
C PRO A 186 -8.33 -23.33 -21.84
N THR A 187 -7.94 -24.51 -22.31
CA THR A 187 -8.37 -25.81 -21.79
C THR A 187 -7.16 -26.61 -21.31
N GLU A 188 -7.36 -27.48 -20.35
CA GLU A 188 -6.28 -28.36 -19.92
C GLU A 188 -5.87 -29.31 -21.07
N GLY A 189 -4.60 -29.30 -21.45
CA GLY A 189 -4.06 -30.06 -22.58
C GLY A 189 -2.69 -29.51 -23.01
N SER A 190 -2.01 -30.27 -23.87
CA SER A 190 -0.64 -29.99 -24.33
C SER A 190 -0.50 -29.96 -25.85
N GLU A 191 -1.59 -29.74 -26.57
CA GLU A 191 -1.55 -29.63 -28.01
C GLU A 191 -0.88 -28.34 -28.48
N GLY A 192 -0.29 -28.37 -29.65
CA GLY A 192 0.32 -27.23 -30.33
C GLY A 192 1.75 -26.93 -29.88
N THR A 193 2.20 -25.73 -30.22
CA THR A 193 3.56 -25.28 -29.92
C THR A 193 3.68 -24.88 -28.43
N ALA A 194 4.64 -25.48 -27.73
CA ALA A 194 4.92 -25.10 -26.34
C ALA A 194 5.50 -23.69 -26.27
N LEU A 195 4.84 -22.83 -25.53
CA LEU A 195 5.38 -21.50 -25.19
C LEU A 195 6.25 -21.60 -23.95
N ALA A 196 7.34 -20.85 -23.95
CA ALA A 196 8.15 -20.71 -22.77
C ALA A 196 7.26 -20.21 -21.62
N THR A 197 7.31 -20.87 -20.47
CA THR A 197 6.65 -20.36 -19.28
C THR A 197 7.25 -19.01 -18.97
N ILE A 198 6.45 -17.96 -19.08
CA ILE A 198 6.91 -16.65 -18.66
C ILE A 198 7.22 -16.73 -17.17
N ASN A 199 8.46 -16.54 -16.82
CA ASN A 199 8.96 -16.55 -15.46
C ASN A 199 8.54 -15.30 -14.67
N HIS A 200 7.35 -14.79 -14.95
CA HIS A 200 6.79 -13.61 -14.28
C HIS A 200 5.50 -14.04 -13.58
N PRO A 201 5.61 -14.73 -12.44
CA PRO A 201 4.44 -15.23 -11.72
C PRO A 201 3.48 -14.13 -11.27
N HIS A 202 3.91 -12.88 -11.33
CA HIS A 202 3.10 -11.71 -11.02
C HIS A 202 2.39 -11.09 -12.23
N ARG A 203 2.54 -11.62 -13.42
CA ARG A 203 1.79 -11.17 -14.61
C ARG A 203 0.39 -11.74 -14.59
N MET A 204 -0.51 -11.07 -13.92
CA MET A 204 -1.91 -11.47 -13.79
C MET A 204 -2.85 -10.38 -14.26
N CYS A 205 -4.03 -10.78 -14.73
CA CYS A 205 -5.02 -9.83 -15.24
C CYS A 205 -5.49 -8.80 -14.20
N TYR A 206 -5.31 -9.07 -12.92
CA TYR A 206 -5.67 -8.18 -11.81
C TYR A 206 -4.47 -7.52 -11.12
N GLY A 207 -3.32 -7.50 -11.78
CA GLY A 207 -2.08 -6.98 -11.21
C GLY A 207 -1.36 -7.99 -10.33
N SER A 208 -0.32 -7.53 -9.64
CA SER A 208 0.48 -8.32 -8.72
C SER A 208 0.48 -7.70 -7.33
N ASN A 209 0.49 -8.54 -6.32
CA ASN A 209 0.52 -8.12 -4.92
C ASN A 209 1.94 -7.97 -4.33
N ASN A 210 2.99 -7.97 -5.13
CA ASN A 210 4.36 -7.72 -4.67
C ASN A 210 4.57 -6.23 -4.40
N TYR A 211 4.63 -5.85 -3.12
CA TYR A 211 4.80 -4.45 -2.74
C TYR A 211 6.14 -3.85 -3.17
N LYS A 212 7.22 -4.61 -3.07
CA LYS A 212 8.57 -4.10 -3.38
C LYS A 212 8.68 -3.56 -4.81
N GLU A 213 8.03 -4.22 -5.76
CA GLU A 213 8.06 -3.85 -7.17
C GLU A 213 6.83 -3.04 -7.61
N SER A 214 5.86 -2.82 -6.72
CA SER A 214 4.56 -2.23 -7.06
C SER A 214 4.66 -0.81 -7.62
N ALA A 215 3.70 -0.47 -8.47
CA ALA A 215 3.61 0.86 -9.03
C ALA A 215 3.28 1.92 -7.96
N ILE A 216 2.45 1.58 -6.97
CA ILE A 216 2.13 2.49 -5.87
C ILE A 216 3.38 2.85 -5.06
N ARG A 217 4.29 1.89 -4.79
CA ARG A 217 5.55 2.17 -4.09
C ARG A 217 6.44 3.13 -4.88
N GLN A 218 6.49 2.98 -6.22
CA GLN A 218 7.21 3.92 -7.08
C GLN A 218 6.59 5.32 -7.02
N LEU A 219 5.26 5.42 -7.07
CA LEU A 219 4.55 6.70 -7.00
C LEU A 219 4.85 7.45 -5.71
N ILE A 220 4.74 6.78 -4.57
CA ILE A 220 4.85 7.44 -3.27
C ILE A 220 6.29 7.82 -2.88
N ASN A 221 7.29 7.29 -3.58
CA ASN A 221 8.71 7.60 -3.37
C ASN A 221 9.38 8.33 -4.55
N SER A 222 8.61 8.92 -5.45
CA SER A 222 9.11 9.62 -6.63
C SER A 222 8.84 11.12 -6.57
N ASP A 223 9.78 11.90 -7.06
CA ASP A 223 9.67 13.35 -7.31
C ASP A 223 9.43 13.69 -8.79
N LYS A 224 9.35 12.66 -9.64
CA LYS A 224 9.24 12.82 -11.09
C LYS A 224 7.89 13.37 -11.52
N ALA A 225 7.88 14.04 -12.66
CA ALA A 225 6.66 14.52 -13.30
C ALA A 225 5.75 13.36 -13.79
N ALA A 226 4.49 13.66 -14.04
CA ALA A 226 3.56 12.73 -14.66
C ALA A 226 4.13 12.18 -15.98
N GLY A 227 3.90 10.90 -16.24
CA GLY A 227 4.47 10.17 -17.38
C GLY A 227 5.86 9.59 -17.15
N SER A 228 6.57 10.00 -16.10
CA SER A 228 7.96 9.59 -15.84
C SER A 228 8.15 8.86 -14.49
N VAL A 229 7.08 8.68 -13.73
CA VAL A 229 7.13 8.10 -12.37
C VAL A 229 7.41 6.62 -12.41
N TRP A 230 6.67 5.91 -13.26
CA TRP A 230 6.75 4.46 -13.33
C TRP A 230 7.91 4.01 -14.24
N THR A 231 8.60 2.96 -13.79
CA THR A 231 9.59 2.23 -14.58
C THR A 231 9.28 0.74 -14.50
N PRO A 232 9.47 -0.02 -15.59
CA PRO A 232 9.28 -1.46 -15.57
C PRO A 232 10.10 -2.15 -14.47
N GLN A 233 9.50 -3.13 -13.84
CA GLN A 233 10.15 -4.03 -12.88
C GLN A 233 10.09 -5.45 -13.41
N THR A 234 10.80 -6.37 -12.78
CA THR A 234 10.84 -7.78 -13.23
C THR A 234 9.45 -8.38 -13.36
N ASN A 235 8.56 -8.09 -12.41
CA ASN A 235 7.21 -8.65 -12.35
C ASN A 235 6.11 -7.63 -12.72
N TYR A 236 6.50 -6.43 -13.11
CA TYR A 236 5.59 -5.34 -13.49
C TYR A 236 6.13 -4.68 -14.75
N ASP A 237 5.60 -5.02 -15.89
CA ASP A 237 6.03 -4.51 -17.20
C ASP A 237 5.03 -3.52 -17.83
N ARG A 238 3.92 -3.28 -17.15
CA ARG A 238 2.88 -2.37 -17.64
C ARG A 238 2.71 -1.16 -16.74
N PRO A 239 2.61 0.03 -17.34
CA PRO A 239 2.34 1.24 -16.59
C PRO A 239 0.91 1.19 -16.02
N PRO A 240 0.71 1.69 -14.78
CA PRO A 240 -0.62 1.86 -14.22
C PRO A 240 -1.39 2.97 -14.95
N ASN A 241 -2.72 2.96 -14.81
CA ASN A 241 -3.59 3.94 -15.48
C ASN A 241 -3.29 5.41 -15.09
N TRP A 242 -2.76 5.63 -13.92
CA TRP A 242 -2.43 6.95 -13.41
C TRP A 242 -1.07 7.51 -13.91
N ASN A 243 -0.23 6.69 -14.55
CA ASN A 243 1.15 7.08 -14.88
C ASN A 243 1.24 8.35 -15.73
N THR A 244 0.32 8.53 -16.68
CA THR A 244 0.31 9.71 -17.56
C THR A 244 -0.25 10.97 -16.91
N SER A 245 -0.96 10.84 -15.80
CA SER A 245 -1.71 11.93 -15.15
C SER A 245 -1.21 12.33 -13.78
N LYS A 246 -0.45 11.44 -13.09
CA LYS A 246 0.01 11.71 -11.73
C LYS A 246 1.52 11.87 -11.66
N ALA A 247 1.96 13.00 -11.10
CA ALA A 247 3.33 13.17 -10.66
C ALA A 247 3.60 12.36 -9.38
N GLY A 248 4.85 11.99 -9.16
CA GLY A 248 5.28 11.34 -7.92
C GLY A 248 4.88 12.14 -6.69
N PHE A 249 4.67 11.46 -5.57
CA PHE A 249 4.17 12.11 -4.34
C PHE A 249 5.14 13.16 -3.81
N LEU A 250 6.45 12.96 -3.96
CA LEU A 250 7.46 13.92 -3.50
C LEU A 250 7.48 15.21 -4.33
N ASN A 251 6.93 15.17 -5.55
CA ASN A 251 6.85 16.35 -6.41
C ASN A 251 5.87 17.36 -5.81
N GLY A 252 6.37 18.55 -5.49
CA GLY A 252 5.61 19.64 -4.86
C GLY A 252 5.33 19.46 -3.36
N LEU A 253 5.89 18.43 -2.72
CA LEU A 253 5.84 18.29 -1.27
C LEU A 253 6.74 19.35 -0.61
N ASP A 254 6.31 19.86 0.54
CA ASP A 254 7.05 20.79 1.37
C ASP A 254 8.49 20.30 1.60
N ALA A 255 9.46 21.11 1.22
CA ALA A 255 10.87 20.73 1.25
C ALA A 255 11.40 20.54 2.68
N ASP A 256 10.94 21.35 3.62
CA ASP A 256 11.36 21.25 5.03
C ASP A 256 10.79 19.97 5.65
N PHE A 257 9.51 19.66 5.36
CA PHE A 257 8.92 18.39 5.75
C PHE A 257 9.68 17.20 5.15
N LEU A 258 9.91 17.21 3.83
CA LEU A 258 10.63 16.15 3.15
C LEU A 258 12.06 15.94 3.66
N SER A 259 12.71 17.03 4.09
CA SER A 259 14.06 16.99 4.67
C SER A 259 14.08 16.32 6.06
N ALA A 260 13.01 16.48 6.83
CA ALA A 260 12.86 15.85 8.13
C ALA A 260 12.50 14.35 8.04
N ILE A 261 11.96 13.90 6.89
CA ILE A 261 11.57 12.50 6.70
C ILE A 261 12.79 11.64 6.34
N GLY A 262 13.09 10.68 7.19
CA GLY A 262 14.12 9.66 6.97
C GLY A 262 13.59 8.41 6.28
N LYS A 263 14.51 7.58 5.77
CA LYS A 263 14.17 6.25 5.25
C LYS A 263 13.94 5.27 6.40
N THR A 264 12.93 4.45 6.25
CA THR A 264 12.51 3.45 7.24
C THR A 264 12.64 2.05 6.66
N LYS A 265 13.16 1.12 7.45
CA LYS A 265 13.19 -0.31 7.09
C LYS A 265 11.80 -0.91 7.25
N LYS A 266 11.29 -1.50 6.19
CA LYS A 266 10.02 -2.23 6.23
C LYS A 266 10.17 -3.61 5.62
N LYS A 267 9.59 -4.60 6.29
CA LYS A 267 9.49 -5.97 5.80
C LYS A 267 8.12 -6.20 5.20
N THR A 268 8.05 -6.89 4.09
CA THR A 268 6.80 -7.33 3.46
C THR A 268 6.96 -8.76 3.00
N VAL A 269 6.07 -9.62 3.42
CA VAL A 269 6.06 -11.02 2.97
C VAL A 269 5.73 -11.10 1.49
N ARG A 270 6.27 -12.09 0.80
CA ARG A 270 5.86 -12.43 -0.56
C ARG A 270 4.68 -13.41 -0.52
N CYS A 271 3.81 -13.34 -1.52
CA CYS A 271 2.75 -14.33 -1.67
C CYS A 271 3.34 -15.72 -1.92
N ARG A 272 3.12 -16.66 -1.00
CA ARG A 272 3.71 -18.01 -1.04
C ARG A 272 3.19 -18.89 -2.17
N LEU A 273 2.13 -18.49 -2.84
CA LEU A 273 1.71 -19.16 -4.07
C LEU A 273 2.73 -18.97 -5.21
N ILE A 274 3.57 -17.95 -5.10
CA ILE A 274 4.55 -17.59 -6.12
C ILE A 274 5.96 -17.90 -5.64
N ASP A 275 6.30 -17.39 -4.45
CA ASP A 275 7.65 -17.40 -3.92
C ASP A 275 7.60 -17.35 -2.39
N THR A 276 8.54 -18.00 -1.75
CA THR A 276 8.72 -17.91 -0.30
C THR A 276 9.79 -16.89 0.00
N GLY A 277 9.46 -15.91 0.80
CA GLY A 277 10.45 -14.92 1.22
C GLY A 277 9.83 -13.67 1.79
N VAL A 278 10.71 -12.82 2.27
CA VAL A 278 10.39 -11.52 2.82
C VAL A 278 11.23 -10.48 2.09
N ASP A 279 10.57 -9.47 1.56
CA ASP A 279 11.24 -8.32 0.98
C ASP A 279 11.51 -7.28 2.06
N GLU A 280 12.70 -6.70 2.04
CA GLU A 280 13.02 -5.51 2.80
C GLU A 280 13.05 -4.29 1.86
N THR A 281 12.42 -3.21 2.29
CA THR A 281 12.44 -1.92 1.60
C THR A 281 12.91 -0.83 2.54
N ASN A 282 13.57 0.19 1.97
CA ASN A 282 14.12 1.35 2.69
C ASN A 282 13.57 2.61 2.02
N ASP A 283 12.40 3.04 2.45
CA ASP A 283 11.62 4.10 1.80
C ASP A 283 11.35 5.28 2.75
N LYS A 284 11.18 6.47 2.19
CA LYS A 284 10.70 7.63 2.93
C LYS A 284 9.21 7.51 3.25
N PHE A 285 8.41 7.05 2.27
CA PHE A 285 6.98 6.85 2.41
C PHE A 285 6.62 5.39 2.14
N PHE A 286 5.73 4.85 2.95
CA PHE A 286 5.31 3.45 2.85
C PHE A 286 3.83 3.29 3.16
N LEU A 287 3.26 2.17 2.75
CA LEU A 287 1.94 1.71 3.20
C LEU A 287 2.10 0.86 4.45
N LEU A 288 1.11 0.86 5.32
CA LEU A 288 1.12 -0.01 6.50
C LEU A 288 0.89 -1.47 6.11
N SER A 289 1.52 -2.40 6.84
CA SER A 289 1.20 -3.83 6.74
C SER A 289 -0.04 -4.18 7.55
N ARG A 290 -0.57 -5.38 7.30
CA ARG A 290 -1.66 -5.94 8.12
C ARG A 290 -1.35 -5.93 9.61
N SER A 291 -0.15 -6.39 9.99
CA SER A 291 0.27 -6.45 11.39
C SER A 291 0.42 -5.08 12.04
N GLU A 292 0.68 -4.03 11.27
CA GLU A 292 0.85 -2.68 11.78
C GLU A 292 -0.46 -1.95 12.07
N PHE A 293 -1.52 -2.20 11.31
CA PHE A 293 -2.84 -1.59 11.55
C PHE A 293 -3.91 -2.56 12.03
N TYR A 294 -3.59 -3.86 12.09
CA TYR A 294 -4.49 -4.92 12.51
C TYR A 294 -3.77 -5.96 13.37
N THR A 295 -4.47 -7.01 13.85
CA THR A 295 -3.81 -8.09 14.57
C THR A 295 -3.34 -9.20 13.67
N GLY A 296 -2.20 -9.75 14.03
CA GLY A 296 -1.64 -10.96 13.43
C GLY A 296 -1.07 -10.74 12.04
N ASN A 297 -0.16 -11.61 11.69
CA ASN A 297 0.50 -11.63 10.39
C ASN A 297 -0.35 -12.38 9.36
N GLU A 298 -0.12 -12.13 8.07
CA GLU A 298 -0.75 -12.91 7.00
C GLU A 298 -0.26 -14.36 7.04
N TYR A 299 1.02 -14.55 7.36
CA TYR A 299 1.65 -15.85 7.62
C TYR A 299 2.21 -15.83 9.03
N SER A 300 1.90 -16.83 9.83
CA SER A 300 2.21 -16.89 11.26
C SER A 300 3.70 -16.86 11.61
N ASP A 301 4.55 -17.21 10.67
CA ASP A 301 6.00 -17.28 10.80
C ASP A 301 6.74 -16.03 10.26
N VAL A 302 6.02 -15.01 9.81
CA VAL A 302 6.60 -13.77 9.28
C VAL A 302 6.04 -12.57 10.00
N ASP A 303 6.95 -11.79 10.56
CA ASP A 303 6.65 -10.50 11.16
C ASP A 303 6.87 -9.37 10.13
N GLU A 304 5.80 -8.66 9.78
CA GLU A 304 5.84 -7.52 8.87
C GLU A 304 5.90 -6.16 9.60
N GLY A 305 5.92 -6.17 10.92
CA GLY A 305 6.01 -4.97 11.76
C GLY A 305 5.15 -5.05 13.02
N THR A 306 5.39 -4.12 13.93
CA THR A 306 4.72 -4.01 15.22
C THR A 306 3.44 -3.20 15.08
N PRO A 307 2.33 -3.61 15.72
CA PRO A 307 1.09 -2.82 15.76
C PRO A 307 1.33 -1.42 16.31
N TYR A 308 0.81 -0.41 15.63
CA TYR A 308 0.88 0.96 16.13
C TYR A 308 -0.15 1.22 17.22
N PRO A 309 0.23 1.91 18.32
CA PRO A 309 -0.68 2.20 19.43
C PRO A 309 -1.89 3.07 19.03
N TYR A 310 -1.81 3.77 17.92
CA TYR A 310 -2.92 4.52 17.32
C TYR A 310 -4.14 3.64 17.01
N PHE A 311 -3.91 2.37 16.69
CA PHE A 311 -4.95 1.37 16.43
C PHE A 311 -5.12 0.48 17.68
N ALA A 312 -5.72 1.00 18.73
CA ALA A 312 -5.69 0.38 20.05
C ALA A 312 -6.50 -0.93 20.20
N ASN A 313 -7.41 -1.21 19.28
CA ASN A 313 -8.26 -2.41 19.36
C ASN A 313 -8.11 -3.27 18.10
N TYR A 314 -7.09 -4.10 18.12
CA TYR A 314 -6.67 -4.87 16.94
C TYR A 314 -7.47 -6.15 16.71
N SER A 315 -8.12 -6.68 17.75
CA SER A 315 -8.65 -8.05 17.73
C SER A 315 -10.00 -8.20 17.04
N ASP A 316 -10.70 -7.10 16.78
CA ASP A 316 -12.06 -7.18 16.29
C ASP A 316 -12.12 -7.15 14.76
N TYR A 317 -12.18 -8.35 14.20
CA TYR A 317 -12.41 -8.55 12.78
C TYR A 317 -13.85 -8.27 12.37
N THR A 318 -14.79 -8.34 13.32
CA THR A 318 -16.22 -8.41 13.06
C THR A 318 -16.99 -7.16 13.45
N SER A 319 -16.43 -6.31 14.31
CA SER A 319 -17.13 -5.12 14.83
C SER A 319 -16.43 -3.82 14.42
N PRO A 320 -16.91 -3.18 13.37
CA PRO A 320 -16.29 -1.96 12.82
C PRO A 320 -16.57 -0.70 13.65
N ASN A 321 -17.35 -0.78 14.71
CA ASN A 321 -17.95 0.39 15.38
C ASN A 321 -17.50 0.59 16.83
N THR A 322 -16.50 -0.13 17.32
CA THR A 322 -15.90 0.14 18.63
C THR A 322 -14.96 1.33 18.56
N GLY A 323 -14.86 2.12 19.61
CA GLY A 323 -14.18 3.43 19.59
C GLY A 323 -12.77 3.44 19.01
N ALA A 324 -11.99 2.39 19.20
CA ALA A 324 -10.64 2.27 18.68
C ALA A 324 -10.56 1.93 17.18
N ASP A 325 -11.54 1.28 16.62
CA ASP A 325 -11.61 0.94 15.21
C ASP A 325 -11.85 2.16 14.31
N LYS A 326 -12.36 3.25 14.88
CA LYS A 326 -12.56 4.52 14.17
C LYS A 326 -11.27 5.05 13.53
N ASN A 327 -10.11 4.81 14.13
CA ASN A 327 -8.83 5.27 13.60
C ASN A 327 -8.43 4.56 12.30
N ARG A 328 -9.01 3.40 12.02
CA ARG A 328 -8.83 2.69 10.75
C ARG A 328 -9.74 3.23 9.64
N ILE A 329 -10.84 3.89 9.98
CA ILE A 329 -11.74 4.48 9.00
C ILE A 329 -11.15 5.81 8.54
N LYS A 330 -10.75 5.88 7.29
CA LYS A 330 -10.24 7.11 6.69
C LYS A 330 -11.30 7.75 5.81
N TYR A 331 -11.46 9.05 5.95
CA TYR A 331 -12.47 9.83 5.23
C TYR A 331 -11.82 10.66 4.14
N LYS A 332 -12.55 10.89 3.05
CA LYS A 332 -12.24 11.92 2.06
C LYS A 332 -13.52 12.58 1.62
N ASN A 333 -13.53 13.91 1.68
CA ASN A 333 -14.73 14.72 1.38
C ASN A 333 -15.96 14.27 2.21
N GLY A 334 -15.75 13.93 3.49
CA GLY A 334 -16.81 13.51 4.41
C GLY A 334 -17.33 12.08 4.22
N ALA A 335 -16.81 11.31 3.28
CA ALA A 335 -17.20 9.93 3.04
C ALA A 335 -16.08 8.94 3.43
N PRO A 336 -16.38 7.82 4.10
CA PRO A 336 -15.39 6.81 4.43
C PRO A 336 -14.87 6.13 3.16
N GLN A 337 -13.58 5.85 3.12
CA GLN A 337 -12.88 5.32 1.96
C GLN A 337 -12.17 4.00 2.28
N TRP A 338 -12.06 3.15 1.26
CA TRP A 338 -11.17 2.00 1.28
C TRP A 338 -9.75 2.50 1.04
N TRP A 339 -8.77 1.89 1.70
CA TRP A 339 -7.38 2.27 1.51
C TRP A 339 -6.42 1.08 1.59
N TRP A 340 -5.35 1.17 0.81
CA TRP A 340 -4.38 0.09 0.64
C TRP A 340 -3.50 -0.12 1.87
N GLY A 341 -3.31 -1.39 2.24
CA GLY A 341 -2.12 -1.84 2.95
C GLY A 341 -1.05 -2.34 1.97
N ARG A 342 0.10 -2.82 2.49
CA ARG A 342 1.15 -3.40 1.65
C ARG A 342 1.19 -4.93 1.66
N THR A 343 0.52 -5.59 2.60
CA THR A 343 0.55 -7.05 2.77
C THR A 343 -0.19 -7.74 1.64
N PRO A 344 0.43 -8.71 0.94
CA PRO A 344 -0.25 -9.58 0.00
C PRO A 344 -1.17 -10.55 0.73
N THR A 345 -2.21 -11.06 0.07
CA THR A 345 -3.00 -12.16 0.64
C THR A 345 -2.32 -13.51 0.43
N SER A 346 -2.55 -14.43 1.35
CA SER A 346 -2.01 -15.80 1.28
C SER A 346 -2.65 -16.66 0.19
N GLY A 347 -3.87 -16.37 -0.20
CA GLY A 347 -4.66 -17.21 -1.11
C GLY A 347 -4.59 -16.82 -2.59
N HIS A 348 -4.10 -15.62 -2.91
CA HIS A 348 -4.14 -15.08 -4.27
C HIS A 348 -2.93 -14.19 -4.54
N ALA A 349 -2.26 -14.39 -5.65
CA ALA A 349 -1.05 -13.64 -6.00
C ALA A 349 -1.32 -12.23 -6.54
N ASN A 350 -2.57 -11.87 -6.72
CA ASN A 350 -3.04 -10.58 -7.21
C ASN A 350 -3.87 -9.80 -6.21
N TYR A 351 -4.11 -10.32 -5.00
CA TYR A 351 -4.88 -9.62 -3.99
C TYR A 351 -3.97 -9.01 -2.93
N VAL A 352 -4.26 -7.76 -2.61
CA VAL A 352 -3.57 -6.97 -1.58
C VAL A 352 -4.54 -6.69 -0.43
N ARG A 353 -4.05 -6.73 0.80
CA ARG A 353 -4.82 -6.31 1.96
C ARG A 353 -5.13 -4.82 1.92
N HIS A 354 -6.36 -4.49 2.28
CA HIS A 354 -6.84 -3.12 2.41
C HIS A 354 -7.70 -2.98 3.66
N VAL A 355 -7.97 -1.74 4.07
CA VAL A 355 -8.98 -1.43 5.07
C VAL A 355 -10.26 -1.00 4.37
N HIS A 356 -11.37 -1.58 4.79
CA HIS A 356 -12.72 -1.27 4.31
C HIS A 356 -13.23 0.06 4.89
N THR A 357 -14.28 0.65 4.30
CA THR A 357 -14.96 1.85 4.80
C THR A 357 -15.49 1.71 6.23
N THR A 358 -15.63 0.49 6.70
CA THR A 358 -16.05 0.15 8.07
C THR A 358 -14.90 -0.06 9.05
N GLY A 359 -13.64 0.11 8.61
CA GLY A 359 -12.45 -0.19 9.41
C GLY A 359 -12.06 -1.67 9.45
N GLN A 360 -12.80 -2.54 8.77
CA GLN A 360 -12.51 -3.97 8.69
C GLN A 360 -11.36 -4.25 7.72
N LEU A 361 -10.62 -5.33 7.98
CA LEU A 361 -9.63 -5.84 7.05
C LEU A 361 -10.33 -6.50 5.84
N GLY A 362 -9.95 -6.08 4.66
CA GLY A 362 -10.37 -6.67 3.40
C GLY A 362 -9.20 -7.04 2.50
N TYR A 363 -9.51 -7.42 1.28
CA TYR A 363 -8.54 -7.61 0.20
C TYR A 363 -9.21 -7.36 -1.15
N SER A 364 -8.43 -6.90 -2.12
CA SER A 364 -8.89 -6.66 -3.49
C SER A 364 -7.79 -6.85 -4.50
N GLY A 365 -8.16 -6.92 -5.78
CA GLY A 365 -7.21 -7.00 -6.88
C GLY A 365 -6.26 -5.80 -6.89
N ALA A 366 -4.98 -6.03 -7.08
CA ALA A 366 -3.98 -4.97 -7.13
C ALA A 366 -4.23 -3.92 -8.22
N SER A 367 -5.03 -4.26 -9.22
CA SER A 367 -5.48 -3.35 -10.29
C SER A 367 -6.70 -2.49 -9.91
N ASP A 368 -7.31 -2.73 -8.77
CA ASP A 368 -8.39 -1.88 -8.27
C ASP A 368 -7.83 -0.52 -7.80
N THR A 369 -8.71 0.44 -7.60
CA THR A 369 -8.32 1.81 -7.27
C THR A 369 -8.87 2.17 -5.89
N TYR A 370 -7.98 2.27 -4.89
CA TYR A 370 -8.34 2.65 -3.52
C TYR A 370 -7.43 3.76 -2.99
N GLY A 371 -7.76 4.27 -1.84
CA GLY A 371 -7.02 5.35 -1.19
C GLY A 371 -5.58 4.98 -0.87
N GLY A 372 -4.66 5.82 -1.23
CA GLY A 372 -3.28 5.81 -0.74
C GLY A 372 -3.20 6.53 0.59
N VAL A 373 -3.16 5.79 1.70
CA VAL A 373 -2.92 6.34 3.03
C VAL A 373 -1.46 6.07 3.38
N LEU A 374 -0.64 7.09 3.23
CA LEU A 374 0.81 6.97 3.35
C LEU A 374 1.25 7.15 4.79
N ALA A 375 2.29 6.42 5.16
CA ALA A 375 3.03 6.63 6.40
C ALA A 375 4.46 7.07 6.12
N CYS A 376 5.07 7.77 7.06
CA CYS A 376 6.46 8.19 7.03
C CYS A 376 7.00 8.38 8.45
N ASN A 377 8.31 8.53 8.57
CA ASN A 377 8.96 8.80 9.85
C ASN A 377 9.78 10.10 9.81
N ILE A 378 9.56 10.97 10.78
CA ILE A 378 10.55 11.99 11.13
C ILE A 378 11.66 11.27 11.90
N ILE A 379 12.91 11.43 11.42
CA ILE A 379 14.11 10.74 11.93
C ILE A 379 15.24 11.74 12.09
#